data_0a4984f2f89ef1ec3043eb22acea9680
#
_entry.id   0a4984f2f89ef1ec3043eb22acea9680
#
_cell.length_a   1.000
_cell.length_b   1.000
_cell.length_c   1.000
_cell.angle_alpha   90.00
_cell.angle_beta   90.00
_cell.angle_gamma   90.00
#
_symmetry.space_group_name_H-M   'P 1'
#
loop_
_entity.id
_entity.type
_entity.pdbx_description
1 polymer ?
#
loop_
_entity_poly.entity_id
_entity_poly.type
_entity_poly.pdbx_seq_one_letter_code
_entity_poly.pdbx_strand_id
1 'polypeptide(L)'
;MRLFRPTETAFAHCDLPCGVYDPAQARIEAESVKAIMEKYQANDDPDFRTRALAIKEERADLVKHHLWVLWTDYFKPPHFEKYPQLNELFNKATKAAGAGGVKGSVDPAVGQQLLDLIGEIDTIFWETKKAA
;
A
#
# COMPACT_ATOMS: atom_id res chain seq x y z
N MET A 1 -2.18 30.13 19.72
CA MET A 1 -3.59 29.68 19.66
C MET A 1 -3.78 28.74 18.47
N ARG A 2 -4.26 27.54 18.72
CA ARG A 2 -4.66 26.64 17.62
C ARG A 2 -6.06 27.01 17.17
N LEU A 3 -6.17 27.54 15.95
CA LEU A 3 -7.47 27.89 15.35
C LEU A 3 -8.23 26.66 14.87
N PHE A 4 -7.50 25.58 14.51
CA PHE A 4 -8.09 24.34 14.03
C PHE A 4 -7.47 23.16 14.78
N ARG A 5 -8.31 22.20 15.15
CA ARG A 5 -7.87 20.89 15.60
C ARG A 5 -8.09 19.91 14.46
N PRO A 6 -7.13 19.01 14.17
CA PRO A 6 -7.41 17.95 13.22
C PRO A 6 -8.57 17.10 13.74
N THR A 7 -9.50 16.79 12.89
CA THR A 7 -10.63 15.91 13.21
C THR A 7 -10.21 14.45 13.24
N GLU A 8 -9.10 14.14 12.59
CA GLU A 8 -8.52 12.81 12.57
C GLU A 8 -7.03 12.89 12.88
N THR A 9 -6.55 11.93 13.62
CA THR A 9 -5.13 11.80 13.94
C THR A 9 -4.59 10.58 13.21
N ALA A 10 -3.58 10.78 12.38
CA ALA A 10 -2.86 9.68 11.78
C ALA A 10 -1.90 9.10 12.82
N PHE A 11 -2.04 7.82 13.07
CA PHE A 11 -1.13 7.07 13.92
C PHE A 11 -0.20 6.22 13.06
N ALA A 12 1.02 6.07 13.53
CA ALA A 12 1.94 5.06 13.04
C ALA A 12 1.40 3.64 13.32
N HIS A 13 2.16 2.62 12.96
CA HIS A 13 1.80 1.21 13.20
C HIS A 13 1.36 0.98 14.66
N CYS A 14 2.06 1.59 15.61
CA CYS A 14 1.67 1.60 17.02
C CYS A 14 2.31 2.80 17.72
N ASP A 15 1.78 3.17 18.88
CA ASP A 15 2.33 4.26 19.71
C ASP A 15 3.71 3.95 20.28
N LEU A 16 4.09 2.68 20.28
CA LEU A 16 5.37 2.21 20.77
C LEU A 16 6.20 1.68 19.61
N PRO A 17 7.48 2.07 19.49
CA PRO A 17 8.37 1.50 18.46
C PRO A 17 8.62 0.01 18.73
N CYS A 18 7.77 -0.86 18.19
CA CYS A 18 7.79 -2.29 18.47
C CYS A 18 8.83 -3.06 17.66
N GLY A 19 9.32 -2.51 16.55
CA GLY A 19 10.25 -3.19 15.65
C GLY A 19 9.64 -4.32 14.83
N VAL A 20 8.34 -4.52 14.91
CA VAL A 20 7.64 -5.61 14.21
C VAL A 20 7.00 -5.06 12.93
N TYR A 21 7.64 -5.30 11.80
CA TYR A 21 7.21 -4.85 10.48
C TYR A 21 7.40 -5.95 9.45
N ASP A 22 6.52 -6.00 8.46
CA ASP A 22 6.60 -6.93 7.34
C ASP A 22 5.85 -6.34 6.13
N PRO A 23 6.46 -6.28 4.94
CA PRO A 23 5.76 -5.86 3.72
C PRO A 23 4.59 -6.75 3.34
N ALA A 24 4.47 -7.93 3.92
CA ALA A 24 3.37 -8.87 3.67
C ALA A 24 1.99 -8.24 3.89
N GLN A 25 1.83 -7.32 4.83
CA GLN A 25 0.55 -6.65 5.06
C GLN A 25 0.09 -5.85 3.83
N ALA A 26 0.99 -5.06 3.24
CA ALA A 26 0.70 -4.33 2.00
C ALA A 26 0.46 -5.28 0.83
N ARG A 27 1.27 -6.33 0.69
CA ARG A 27 1.14 -7.32 -0.39
C ARG A 27 -0.19 -8.05 -0.33
N ILE A 28 -0.60 -8.52 0.82
CA ILE A 28 -1.87 -9.28 0.99
C ILE A 28 -3.05 -8.42 0.56
N GLU A 29 -3.10 -7.15 0.98
CA GLU A 29 -4.17 -6.26 0.58
C GLU A 29 -4.14 -5.94 -0.92
N ALA A 30 -2.96 -5.79 -1.50
CA ALA A 30 -2.81 -5.59 -2.95
C ALA A 30 -3.21 -6.83 -3.76
N GLU A 31 -2.91 -8.03 -3.27
CA GLU A 31 -3.38 -9.29 -3.85
C GLU A 31 -4.91 -9.37 -3.81
N SER A 32 -5.52 -8.94 -2.71
CA SER A 32 -6.98 -8.86 -2.58
C SER A 32 -7.58 -7.89 -3.59
N VAL A 33 -6.98 -6.72 -3.77
CA VAL A 33 -7.42 -5.73 -4.78
C VAL A 33 -7.41 -6.35 -6.18
N LYS A 34 -6.31 -6.98 -6.57
CA LYS A 34 -6.19 -7.63 -7.89
C LYS A 34 -7.22 -8.74 -8.07
N ALA A 35 -7.38 -9.60 -7.06
CA ALA A 35 -8.35 -10.70 -7.10
C ALA A 35 -9.79 -10.19 -7.25
N ILE A 36 -10.12 -9.07 -6.59
CA ILE A 36 -11.45 -8.44 -6.72
C ILE A 36 -11.64 -7.89 -8.14
N MET A 37 -10.60 -7.29 -8.74
CA MET A 37 -10.67 -6.82 -10.13
C MET A 37 -10.92 -7.98 -11.11
N GLU A 38 -10.26 -9.12 -10.90
CA GLU A 38 -10.47 -10.32 -11.70
C GLU A 38 -11.91 -10.85 -11.57
N LYS A 39 -12.43 -10.89 -10.35
CA LYS A 39 -13.82 -11.29 -10.07
C LYS A 39 -14.82 -10.31 -10.66
N TYR A 40 -14.52 -9.02 -10.63
CA TYR A 40 -15.35 -8.00 -11.27
C TYR A 40 -15.49 -8.25 -12.79
N GLN A 41 -14.37 -8.56 -13.44
CA GLN A 41 -14.37 -8.83 -14.88
C GLN A 41 -15.12 -10.12 -15.24
N ALA A 42 -15.15 -11.09 -14.34
CA ALA A 42 -15.76 -12.39 -14.56
C ALA A 42 -17.26 -12.45 -14.21
N ASN A 43 -17.84 -11.35 -13.71
CA ASN A 43 -19.22 -11.34 -13.22
C ASN A 43 -19.97 -10.11 -13.73
N ASP A 44 -21.11 -10.31 -14.39
CA ASP A 44 -21.93 -9.25 -14.97
C ASP A 44 -23.05 -8.75 -14.05
N ASP A 45 -23.24 -9.37 -12.88
CA ASP A 45 -24.28 -8.96 -11.96
C ASP A 45 -24.01 -7.55 -11.41
N PRO A 46 -24.94 -6.59 -11.60
CA PRO A 46 -24.72 -5.20 -11.17
C PRO A 46 -24.52 -5.05 -9.66
N ASP A 47 -25.23 -5.82 -8.86
CA ASP A 47 -25.12 -5.75 -7.40
C ASP A 47 -23.76 -6.27 -6.94
N PHE A 48 -23.29 -7.36 -7.53
CA PHE A 48 -21.95 -7.88 -7.26
C PHE A 48 -20.88 -6.85 -7.65
N ARG A 49 -20.98 -6.26 -8.84
CA ARG A 49 -20.02 -5.26 -9.33
C ARG A 49 -19.95 -4.03 -8.45
N THR A 50 -21.10 -3.51 -8.01
CA THR A 50 -21.17 -2.37 -7.09
C THR A 50 -20.45 -2.68 -5.78
N ARG A 51 -20.73 -3.85 -5.22
CA ARG A 51 -20.10 -4.31 -3.97
C ARG A 51 -18.60 -4.54 -4.15
N ALA A 52 -18.20 -5.14 -5.25
CA ALA A 52 -16.80 -5.39 -5.57
C ALA A 52 -15.99 -4.09 -5.65
N LEU A 53 -16.54 -3.05 -6.30
CA LEU A 53 -15.91 -1.73 -6.36
C LEU A 53 -15.69 -1.13 -4.96
N ALA A 54 -16.70 -1.17 -4.10
CA ALA A 54 -16.61 -0.62 -2.75
C ALA A 54 -15.54 -1.34 -1.94
N ILE A 55 -15.49 -2.67 -1.99
CA ILE A 55 -14.51 -3.48 -1.26
C ILE A 55 -13.10 -3.26 -1.82
N LYS A 56 -12.96 -3.19 -3.15
CA LYS A 56 -11.68 -2.90 -3.79
C LYS A 56 -11.09 -1.56 -3.30
N GLU A 57 -11.91 -0.52 -3.24
CA GLU A 57 -11.48 0.80 -2.75
C GLU A 57 -11.02 0.74 -1.29
N GLU A 58 -11.74 0.02 -0.45
CA GLU A 58 -11.38 -0.19 0.95
C GLU A 58 -10.04 -0.91 1.10
N ARG A 59 -9.82 -1.99 0.34
CA ARG A 59 -8.55 -2.72 0.35
C ARG A 59 -7.40 -1.87 -0.17
N ALA A 60 -7.64 -1.04 -1.18
CA ALA A 60 -6.65 -0.11 -1.71
C ALA A 60 -6.21 0.92 -0.66
N ASP A 61 -7.12 1.42 0.16
CA ASP A 61 -6.78 2.30 1.28
C ASP A 61 -5.90 1.59 2.31
N LEU A 62 -6.15 0.31 2.57
CA LEU A 62 -5.30 -0.49 3.46
C LEU A 62 -3.89 -0.69 2.88
N VAL A 63 -3.76 -0.89 1.57
CA VAL A 63 -2.44 -0.92 0.92
C VAL A 63 -1.68 0.36 1.21
N LYS A 64 -2.31 1.51 1.01
CA LYS A 64 -1.69 2.82 1.29
C LYS A 64 -1.24 2.91 2.75
N HIS A 65 -2.10 2.54 3.67
CA HIS A 65 -1.80 2.59 5.10
C HIS A 65 -0.55 1.77 5.43
N HIS A 66 -0.48 0.54 4.95
CA HIS A 66 0.67 -0.33 5.22
C HIS A 66 1.95 0.15 4.53
N LEU A 67 1.86 0.77 3.36
CA LEU A 67 3.00 1.41 2.70
C LEU A 67 3.51 2.61 3.52
N TRP A 68 2.63 3.46 4.01
CA TRP A 68 3.01 4.60 4.84
C TRP A 68 3.70 4.16 6.12
N VAL A 69 3.22 3.12 6.77
CA VAL A 69 3.85 2.55 7.97
C VAL A 69 5.30 2.13 7.69
N LEU A 70 5.54 1.43 6.61
CA LEU A 70 6.90 1.04 6.23
C LEU A 70 7.78 2.26 5.95
N TRP A 71 7.26 3.21 5.21
CA TRP A 71 7.99 4.40 4.79
C TRP A 71 8.35 5.31 5.97
N THR A 72 7.40 5.53 6.88
CA THR A 72 7.58 6.49 7.98
C THR A 72 8.17 5.86 9.23
N ASP A 73 7.86 4.60 9.52
CA ASP A 73 8.20 3.98 10.79
C ASP A 73 9.37 3.01 10.69
N TYR A 74 9.43 2.22 9.62
CA TYR A 74 10.49 1.22 9.48
C TYR A 74 11.74 1.79 8.85
N PHE A 75 11.64 2.36 7.63
CA PHE A 75 12.82 2.84 6.92
C PHE A 75 13.38 4.11 7.57
N LYS A 76 14.68 4.13 7.78
CA LYS A 76 15.45 5.18 8.46
C LYS A 76 16.44 5.84 7.50
N PRO A 77 16.99 7.03 7.83
CA PRO A 77 17.94 7.72 6.96
C PRO A 77 19.05 6.87 6.36
N PRO A 78 19.72 5.96 7.10
CA PRO A 78 20.74 5.09 6.50
C PRO A 78 20.21 4.20 5.37
N HIS A 79 18.94 3.76 5.44
CA HIS A 79 18.32 2.97 4.38
C HIS A 79 18.11 3.80 3.12
N PHE A 80 17.66 5.05 3.27
CA PHE A 80 17.46 5.96 2.14
C PHE A 80 18.78 6.37 1.48
N GLU A 81 19.87 6.44 2.24
CA GLU A 81 21.19 6.68 1.69
C GLU A 81 21.70 5.49 0.88
N LYS A 82 21.53 4.28 1.39
CA LYS A 82 21.96 3.05 0.72
C LYS A 82 21.09 2.69 -0.47
N TYR A 83 19.80 2.98 -0.39
CA TYR A 83 18.82 2.69 -1.43
C TYR A 83 18.11 3.99 -1.86
N PRO A 84 18.80 4.84 -2.65
CA PRO A 84 18.26 6.17 -3.00
C PRO A 84 16.93 6.11 -3.79
N GLN A 85 16.60 4.97 -4.40
CA GLN A 85 15.34 4.75 -5.10
C GLN A 85 14.11 4.54 -4.19
N LEU A 86 14.30 4.36 -2.87
CA LEU A 86 13.21 4.04 -1.94
C LEU A 86 12.10 5.09 -1.93
N ASN A 87 12.44 6.37 -1.85
CA ASN A 87 11.42 7.44 -1.84
C ASN A 87 10.58 7.43 -3.11
N GLU A 88 11.20 7.23 -4.26
CA GLU A 88 10.49 7.14 -5.54
C GLU A 88 9.59 5.91 -5.59
N LEU A 89 10.07 4.76 -5.12
CA LEU A 89 9.29 3.53 -5.05
C LEU A 89 8.05 3.70 -4.18
N PHE A 90 8.19 4.28 -2.99
CA PHE A 90 7.05 4.56 -2.11
C PHE A 90 6.08 5.55 -2.73
N ASN A 91 6.58 6.59 -3.39
CA ASN A 91 5.72 7.55 -4.09
C ASN A 91 4.91 6.87 -5.19
N LYS A 92 5.57 6.07 -6.04
CA LYS A 92 4.91 5.32 -7.10
C LYS A 92 3.91 4.30 -6.58
N ALA A 93 4.30 3.51 -5.57
CA ALA A 93 3.44 2.48 -5.00
C ALA A 93 2.21 3.08 -4.32
N THR A 94 2.36 4.16 -3.56
CA THR A 94 1.24 4.86 -2.91
C THR A 94 0.27 5.43 -3.95
N LYS A 95 0.78 6.04 -5.01
CA LYS A 95 -0.04 6.55 -6.12
C LYS A 95 -0.74 5.41 -6.87
N ALA A 96 -0.04 4.29 -7.10
CA ALA A 96 -0.62 3.11 -7.73
C ALA A 96 -1.73 2.47 -6.89
N ALA A 97 -1.69 2.60 -5.58
CA ALA A 97 -2.75 2.18 -4.67
C ALA A 97 -3.92 3.18 -4.58
N GLY A 98 -3.80 4.34 -5.19
CA GLY A 98 -4.78 5.42 -5.14
C GLY A 98 -5.52 5.66 -6.45
N ALA A 99 -6.02 6.89 -6.60
CA ALA A 99 -6.82 7.33 -7.76
C ALA A 99 -6.05 7.26 -9.08
N GLY A 100 -4.71 7.37 -9.05
CA GLY A 100 -3.85 7.20 -10.22
C GLY A 100 -3.54 5.76 -10.58
N GLY A 101 -4.11 4.80 -9.87
CA GLY A 101 -3.89 3.37 -10.06
C GLY A 101 -5.15 2.57 -9.84
N VAL A 102 -5.14 1.66 -8.86
CA VAL A 102 -6.20 0.67 -8.66
C VAL A 102 -7.56 1.27 -8.27
N LYS A 103 -7.61 2.43 -7.64
CA LYS A 103 -8.88 3.09 -7.34
C LYS A 103 -9.59 3.59 -8.59
N GLY A 104 -8.83 4.04 -9.58
CA GLY A 104 -9.39 4.51 -10.86
C GLY A 104 -9.60 3.41 -11.89
N SER A 105 -9.44 2.14 -11.55
CA SER A 105 -9.41 1.05 -12.52
C SER A 105 -10.07 -0.23 -12.00
N VAL A 106 -10.56 -1.04 -12.92
CA VAL A 106 -10.99 -2.43 -12.67
C VAL A 106 -10.16 -3.41 -13.51
N ASP A 107 -9.06 -2.94 -14.11
CA ASP A 107 -8.15 -3.76 -14.90
C ASP A 107 -7.14 -4.47 -13.98
N PRO A 108 -7.15 -5.81 -13.92
CA PRO A 108 -6.21 -6.56 -13.09
C PRO A 108 -4.73 -6.27 -13.38
N ALA A 109 -4.39 -5.83 -14.59
CA ALA A 109 -3.02 -5.45 -14.93
C ALA A 109 -2.53 -4.27 -14.10
N VAL A 110 -3.41 -3.33 -13.74
CA VAL A 110 -3.08 -2.22 -12.84
C VAL A 110 -2.82 -2.73 -11.42
N GLY A 111 -3.57 -3.72 -10.98
CA GLY A 111 -3.31 -4.43 -9.71
C GLY A 111 -1.95 -5.13 -9.71
N GLN A 112 -1.56 -5.73 -10.83
CA GLN A 112 -0.25 -6.36 -10.96
C GLN A 112 0.88 -5.33 -10.91
N GLN A 113 0.73 -4.17 -11.51
CA GLN A 113 1.71 -3.08 -11.41
C GLN A 113 1.95 -2.66 -9.97
N LEU A 114 0.88 -2.55 -9.18
CA LEU A 114 0.99 -2.26 -7.75
C LEU A 114 1.76 -3.36 -7.02
N LEU A 115 1.45 -4.62 -7.28
CA LEU A 115 2.16 -5.76 -6.69
C LEU A 115 3.65 -5.76 -7.05
N ASP A 116 4.00 -5.42 -8.28
CA ASP A 116 5.39 -5.35 -8.73
C ASP A 116 6.17 -4.28 -7.95
N LEU A 117 5.57 -3.11 -7.73
CA LEU A 117 6.17 -2.04 -6.92
C LEU A 117 6.36 -2.47 -5.46
N ILE A 118 5.37 -3.11 -4.88
CA ILE A 118 5.47 -3.66 -3.53
C ILE A 118 6.58 -4.72 -3.46
N GLY A 119 6.72 -5.54 -4.50
CA GLY A 119 7.78 -6.55 -4.60
C GLY A 119 9.18 -5.95 -4.57
N GLU A 120 9.39 -4.80 -5.21
CA GLU A 120 10.66 -4.09 -5.15
C GLU A 120 10.95 -3.56 -3.74
N ILE A 121 9.95 -3.00 -3.07
CA ILE A 121 10.07 -2.55 -1.68
C ILE A 121 10.36 -3.73 -0.75
N ASP A 122 9.67 -4.84 -0.95
CA ASP A 122 9.84 -6.08 -0.18
C ASP A 122 11.30 -6.60 -0.27
N THR A 123 11.85 -6.62 -1.46
CA THR A 123 13.24 -7.03 -1.69
C THR A 123 14.21 -6.16 -0.89
N ILE A 124 14.06 -4.84 -0.95
CA ILE A 124 14.92 -3.90 -0.21
C ILE A 124 14.72 -4.07 1.30
N PHE A 125 13.49 -4.25 1.75
CA PHE A 125 13.18 -4.46 3.17
C PHE A 125 13.99 -5.64 3.73
N TRP A 126 13.95 -6.79 3.08
CA TRP A 126 14.65 -7.98 3.56
C TRP A 126 16.18 -7.86 3.45
N GLU A 127 16.68 -7.10 2.49
CA GLU A 127 18.10 -6.76 2.44
C GLU A 127 18.53 -5.95 3.67
N THR A 128 17.71 -4.98 4.09
CA THR A 128 17.99 -4.20 5.31
C THR A 128 17.96 -5.06 6.58
N LYS A 129 17.10 -6.08 6.62
CA LYS A 129 17.03 -7.03 7.74
C LYS A 129 18.28 -7.91 7.84
N LYS A 130 18.83 -8.32 6.71
CA LYS A 130 20.07 -9.11 6.68
C LYS A 130 21.29 -8.33 7.13
N ALA A 131 21.31 -7.02 6.87
CA ALA A 131 22.41 -6.13 7.22
C ALA A 131 22.38 -5.65 8.68
N ALA A 132 21.28 -5.91 9.38
CA ALA A 132 21.08 -5.48 10.77
C ALA A 132 21.74 -6.44 11.77
#